data_e56695896fd99a70b57f4d387d4f0fa2
#
_entry.id   e56695896fd99a70b57f4d387d4f0fa2
#
_cell.length_a   1.000
_cell.length_b   1.000
_cell.length_c   1.000
_cell.angle_alpha   90.00
_cell.angle_beta   90.00
_cell.angle_gamma   90.00
#
_symmetry.space_group_name_H-M   'P 1'
#
loop_
_entity.id
_entity.type
_entity.pdbx_description
1 polymer ?
#
loop_
_entity_poly.entity_id
_entity_poly.type
_entity_poly.pdbx_seq_one_letter_code
_entity_poly.pdbx_strand_id
1 'polypeptide(L)'
;MHGPEKISEWLVVIGLAVSALVSSPVVGGAVEIEGVTFADTFRAGPLPMPLQGVGLAKFLRTIKVYVGALYLAPGTNPERVLDDVPKRLELSYFRAIQAGDFGQAAMKVLADNVSPATITRLKPRIEQLHRLYQDVKPGDRYGLTYLPGVGTEIAFNGERKGIVEGADFAAAYFSIWLGPDPINEALKEGLMHRREGG
;
A
#
# COMPACT_ATOMS: atom_id res chain seq x y z
N MET A 1 32.25 -73.92 -42.53
CA MET A 1 30.87 -73.47 -42.63
C MET A 1 30.49 -73.04 -41.23
N HIS A 2 30.66 -71.79 -40.98
CA HIS A 2 30.41 -71.20 -39.66
C HIS A 2 29.29 -70.14 -39.79
N GLY A 3 28.22 -70.30 -39.02
CA GLY A 3 27.12 -69.33 -38.95
C GLY A 3 27.49 -68.19 -38.02
N PRO A 4 26.95 -67.01 -38.29
CA PRO A 4 27.28 -65.83 -37.45
C PRO A 4 26.47 -65.75 -36.16
N GLU A 5 27.18 -65.40 -35.10
CA GLU A 5 26.66 -65.12 -33.76
C GLU A 5 25.74 -63.86 -33.74
N LYS A 6 24.65 -64.00 -33.02
CA LYS A 6 23.74 -62.94 -32.76
C LYS A 6 24.25 -62.12 -31.56
N ILE A 7 24.65 -60.91 -31.79
CA ILE A 7 24.95 -59.93 -30.73
C ILE A 7 23.62 -59.33 -30.26
N SER A 8 23.32 -59.61 -29.01
CA SER A 8 22.14 -59.10 -28.30
C SER A 8 22.40 -57.64 -27.86
N GLU A 9 21.70 -56.68 -28.48
CA GLU A 9 21.74 -55.28 -28.07
C GLU A 9 20.86 -55.06 -26.82
N TRP A 10 21.51 -54.73 -25.71
CA TRP A 10 20.83 -54.25 -24.51
C TRP A 10 20.55 -52.77 -24.65
N LEU A 11 19.32 -52.43 -25.00
CA LEU A 11 18.84 -51.03 -24.92
C LEU A 11 18.61 -50.67 -23.44
N VAL A 12 19.56 -49.90 -22.91
CA VAL A 12 19.38 -49.21 -21.60
C VAL A 12 18.51 -48.00 -21.83
N VAL A 13 17.23 -48.11 -21.47
CA VAL A 13 16.31 -46.97 -21.43
C VAL A 13 16.59 -46.20 -20.14
N ILE A 14 17.38 -45.12 -20.26
CA ILE A 14 17.54 -44.13 -19.15
C ILE A 14 16.28 -43.26 -19.13
N GLY A 15 15.36 -43.60 -18.23
CA GLY A 15 14.20 -42.75 -17.93
C GLY A 15 14.63 -41.47 -17.22
N LEU A 16 14.68 -40.37 -17.94
CA LEU A 16 14.79 -39.04 -17.36
C LEU A 16 13.47 -38.69 -16.65
N ALA A 17 13.43 -38.88 -15.33
CA ALA A 17 12.35 -38.37 -14.52
C ALA A 17 12.49 -36.85 -14.45
N VAL A 18 11.74 -36.13 -15.28
CA VAL A 18 11.57 -34.66 -15.15
C VAL A 18 10.68 -34.42 -13.94
N SER A 19 11.30 -34.16 -12.80
CA SER A 19 10.58 -33.64 -11.63
C SER A 19 10.13 -32.22 -11.94
N ALA A 20 8.87 -32.09 -12.34
CA ALA A 20 8.21 -30.77 -12.40
C ALA A 20 8.14 -30.21 -10.98
N LEU A 21 8.98 -29.22 -10.70
CA LEU A 21 8.83 -28.35 -9.53
C LEU A 21 7.52 -27.59 -9.69
N VAL A 22 6.45 -28.12 -9.11
CA VAL A 22 5.19 -27.40 -8.94
C VAL A 22 5.46 -26.29 -7.92
N SER A 23 5.83 -25.11 -8.41
CA SER A 23 5.83 -23.91 -7.59
C SER A 23 4.37 -23.63 -7.21
N SER A 24 3.98 -24.07 -6.02
CA SER A 24 2.71 -23.62 -5.42
C SER A 24 2.75 -22.10 -5.33
N PRO A 25 1.76 -21.37 -5.86
CA PRO A 25 1.66 -19.95 -5.59
C PRO A 25 1.57 -19.79 -4.07
N VAL A 26 2.47 -19.01 -3.49
CA VAL A 26 2.31 -18.54 -2.11
C VAL A 26 1.04 -17.70 -2.14
N VAL A 27 -0.07 -18.27 -1.74
CA VAL A 27 -1.32 -17.54 -1.49
C VAL A 27 -1.02 -16.71 -0.24
N GLY A 28 -0.52 -15.50 -0.45
CA GLY A 28 -0.46 -14.50 0.60
C GLY A 28 -1.87 -14.33 1.14
N GLY A 29 -2.05 -14.28 2.46
CA GLY A 29 -3.32 -13.99 3.07
C GLY A 29 -3.88 -12.66 2.57
N ALA A 30 -5.15 -12.47 2.73
CA ALA A 30 -5.83 -11.22 2.38
C ALA A 30 -6.84 -10.87 3.47
N VAL A 31 -7.03 -9.59 3.68
CA VAL A 31 -7.99 -9.06 4.65
C VAL A 31 -9.12 -8.38 3.91
N GLU A 32 -10.35 -8.76 4.24
CA GLU A 32 -11.54 -8.12 3.70
C GLU A 32 -12.17 -7.17 4.71
N ILE A 33 -12.53 -5.99 4.25
CA ILE A 33 -13.33 -4.99 4.99
C ILE A 33 -14.35 -4.36 4.05
N GLU A 34 -15.64 -4.42 4.40
CA GLU A 34 -16.73 -3.82 3.61
C GLU A 34 -16.74 -4.26 2.14
N GLY A 35 -16.41 -5.54 1.87
CA GLY A 35 -16.33 -6.10 0.52
C GLY A 35 -15.08 -5.72 -0.28
N VAL A 36 -14.12 -5.02 0.34
CA VAL A 36 -12.84 -4.66 -0.28
C VAL A 36 -11.73 -5.52 0.29
N THR A 37 -10.98 -6.17 -0.59
CA THR A 37 -9.85 -7.03 -0.22
C THR A 37 -8.55 -6.27 -0.29
N PHE A 38 -7.71 -6.39 0.76
CA PHE A 38 -6.34 -5.90 0.82
C PHE A 38 -5.39 -7.09 1.04
N ALA A 39 -4.25 -7.10 0.35
CA ALA A 39 -3.22 -8.11 0.59
C ALA A 39 -2.67 -7.99 2.03
N ASP A 40 -2.29 -9.09 2.65
CA ASP A 40 -1.65 -9.09 3.97
C ASP A 40 -0.21 -8.53 3.96
N THR A 41 0.39 -8.43 2.77
CA THR A 41 1.73 -7.86 2.56
C THR A 41 1.78 -7.09 1.25
N PHE A 42 2.22 -5.83 1.30
CA PHE A 42 2.62 -5.05 0.14
C PHE A 42 4.14 -5.17 -0.07
N ARG A 43 4.60 -5.15 -1.31
CA ARG A 43 6.04 -5.14 -1.63
C ARG A 43 6.44 -3.83 -2.28
N ALA A 44 7.29 -3.06 -1.60
CA ALA A 44 7.96 -1.90 -2.17
C ALA A 44 9.33 -2.33 -2.73
N GLY A 45 9.35 -2.81 -3.98
CA GLY A 45 10.53 -3.49 -4.52
C GLY A 45 10.89 -4.74 -3.70
N PRO A 46 12.12 -4.84 -3.17
CA PRO A 46 12.51 -5.99 -2.35
C PRO A 46 11.96 -5.95 -0.91
N LEU A 47 11.46 -4.78 -0.44
CA LEU A 47 11.01 -4.59 0.94
C LEU A 47 9.58 -5.11 1.11
N PRO A 48 9.36 -6.19 1.89
CA PRO A 48 8.01 -6.61 2.28
C PRO A 48 7.52 -5.67 3.39
N MET A 49 6.28 -5.23 3.26
CA MET A 49 5.59 -4.39 4.24
C MET A 49 4.30 -5.10 4.64
N PRO A 50 4.28 -5.80 5.78
CA PRO A 50 3.07 -6.44 6.28
C PRO A 50 1.97 -5.43 6.57
N LEU A 51 0.73 -5.89 6.43
CA LEU A 51 -0.45 -5.13 6.79
C LEU A 51 -0.48 -4.89 8.30
N GLN A 52 -0.50 -3.62 8.71
CA GLN A 52 -0.65 -3.20 10.10
C GLN A 52 -2.11 -3.25 10.53
N GLY A 53 -2.99 -2.64 9.73
CA GLY A 53 -4.42 -2.56 10.05
C GLY A 53 -5.25 -2.04 8.90
N VAL A 54 -6.58 -2.15 9.04
CA VAL A 54 -7.56 -1.65 8.09
C VAL A 54 -8.64 -0.85 8.82
N GLY A 55 -9.15 0.20 8.18
CA GLY A 55 -10.17 1.06 8.78
C GLY A 55 -11.17 1.57 7.76
N LEU A 56 -12.33 2.01 8.24
CA LEU A 56 -13.42 2.55 7.44
C LEU A 56 -13.63 4.03 7.76
N ALA A 57 -13.55 4.88 6.74
CA ALA A 57 -13.92 6.28 6.84
C ALA A 57 -15.39 6.47 6.51
N LYS A 58 -16.12 7.14 7.43
CA LYS A 58 -17.52 7.51 7.25
C LYS A 58 -17.68 9.03 7.37
N PHE A 59 -18.51 9.59 6.49
CA PHE A 59 -19.01 10.95 6.63
C PHE A 59 -20.33 10.92 7.41
N LEU A 60 -20.51 11.86 8.35
CA LEU A 60 -21.68 11.91 9.24
C LEU A 60 -22.02 10.57 9.91
N ARG A 61 -20.99 9.78 10.25
CA ARG A 61 -21.08 8.44 10.90
C ARG A 61 -21.80 7.35 10.10
N THR A 62 -22.51 7.66 9.04
CA THR A 62 -23.36 6.72 8.30
C THR A 62 -22.91 6.48 6.87
N ILE A 63 -22.40 7.51 6.20
CA ILE A 63 -22.06 7.45 4.79
C ILE A 63 -20.63 6.92 4.62
N LYS A 64 -20.48 5.70 4.13
CA LYS A 64 -19.17 5.12 3.79
C LYS A 64 -18.53 5.94 2.66
N VAL A 65 -17.30 6.40 2.86
CA VAL A 65 -16.55 7.18 1.87
C VAL A 65 -15.44 6.32 1.24
N TYR A 66 -14.60 5.73 2.07
CA TYR A 66 -13.54 4.81 1.65
C TYR A 66 -13.12 3.89 2.80
N VAL A 67 -12.47 2.79 2.48
CA VAL A 67 -11.69 1.98 3.41
C VAL A 67 -10.21 2.19 3.15
N GLY A 68 -9.41 2.07 4.21
CA GLY A 68 -7.95 2.20 4.15
C GLY A 68 -7.25 0.98 4.70
N ALA A 69 -6.04 0.73 4.19
CA ALA A 69 -5.09 -0.25 4.69
C ALA A 69 -3.73 0.43 4.92
N LEU A 70 -3.16 0.22 6.11
CA LEU A 70 -1.83 0.69 6.47
C LEU A 70 -0.85 -0.48 6.44
N TYR A 71 0.27 -0.30 5.75
CA TYR A 71 1.37 -1.25 5.69
C TYR A 71 2.62 -0.60 6.28
N LEU A 72 3.34 -1.31 7.15
CA LEU A 72 4.56 -0.85 7.78
C LEU A 72 5.71 -1.81 7.53
N ALA A 73 6.94 -1.30 7.45
CA ALA A 73 8.12 -2.14 7.40
C ALA A 73 8.23 -3.00 8.68
N PRO A 74 8.77 -4.22 8.59
CA PRO A 74 8.98 -5.07 9.75
C PRO A 74 9.75 -4.36 10.87
N GLY A 75 9.28 -4.49 12.11
CA GLY A 75 9.91 -3.85 13.28
C GLY A 75 9.56 -2.37 13.48
N THR A 76 8.75 -1.77 12.62
CA THR A 76 8.27 -0.40 12.83
C THR A 76 7.27 -0.37 13.99
N ASN A 77 7.51 0.50 14.99
CA ASN A 77 6.50 0.80 16.01
C ASN A 77 5.40 1.67 15.37
N PRO A 78 4.12 1.23 15.38
CA PRO A 78 3.03 2.02 14.80
C PRO A 78 2.89 3.42 15.40
N GLU A 79 3.17 3.62 16.69
CA GLU A 79 3.14 4.95 17.34
C GLU A 79 4.14 5.94 16.74
N ARG A 80 5.17 5.42 16.06
CA ARG A 80 6.19 6.20 15.36
C ARG A 80 5.99 6.22 13.85
N VAL A 81 4.78 5.96 13.39
CA VAL A 81 4.45 5.87 11.96
C VAL A 81 4.73 7.17 11.18
N LEU A 82 4.73 8.32 11.84
CA LEU A 82 5.05 9.61 11.22
C LEU A 82 6.55 9.91 11.15
N ASP A 83 7.40 9.10 11.80
CA ASP A 83 8.85 9.23 11.69
C ASP A 83 9.35 8.86 10.28
N ASP A 84 10.65 9.02 10.06
CA ASP A 84 11.33 8.67 8.81
C ASP A 84 11.46 7.13 8.66
N VAL A 85 10.31 6.46 8.49
CA VAL A 85 10.19 4.99 8.37
C VAL A 85 9.38 4.62 7.15
N PRO A 86 9.69 3.49 6.47
CA PRO A 86 8.90 3.02 5.33
C PRO A 86 7.45 2.73 5.74
N LYS A 87 6.51 3.28 4.99
CA LYS A 87 5.08 3.12 5.22
C LYS A 87 4.28 3.24 3.92
N ARG A 88 3.14 2.57 3.88
CA ARG A 88 2.18 2.71 2.79
C ARG A 88 0.76 2.81 3.34
N LEU A 89 0.01 3.76 2.82
CA LEU A 89 -1.43 3.87 2.99
C LEU A 89 -2.09 3.59 1.63
N GLU A 90 -3.04 2.67 1.62
CA GLU A 90 -3.87 2.38 0.45
C GLU A 90 -5.33 2.66 0.79
N LEU A 91 -6.02 3.41 -0.07
CA LEU A 91 -7.40 3.84 0.10
C LEU A 91 -8.24 3.33 -1.07
N SER A 92 -9.38 2.68 -0.79
CA SER A 92 -10.35 2.23 -1.80
C SER A 92 -11.68 2.94 -1.59
N TYR A 93 -12.17 3.60 -2.62
CA TYR A 93 -13.29 4.53 -2.53
C TYR A 93 -14.65 3.88 -2.83
N PHE A 94 -15.66 4.26 -2.06
CA PHE A 94 -17.06 3.87 -2.28
C PHE A 94 -17.87 4.93 -3.03
N ARG A 95 -17.30 6.14 -3.20
CA ARG A 95 -17.97 7.29 -3.80
C ARG A 95 -17.08 8.01 -4.79
N ALA A 96 -17.72 8.66 -5.76
CA ALA A 96 -17.03 9.58 -6.64
C ALA A 96 -16.61 10.83 -5.85
N ILE A 97 -15.35 11.26 -6.04
CA ILE A 97 -14.77 12.48 -5.47
C ILE A 97 -13.97 13.15 -6.59
N GLN A 98 -14.11 14.46 -6.73
CA GLN A 98 -13.36 15.21 -7.74
C GLN A 98 -11.91 15.45 -7.27
N ALA A 99 -10.98 15.50 -8.21
CA ALA A 99 -9.56 15.70 -7.93
C ALA A 99 -9.28 16.94 -7.05
N GLY A 100 -9.99 18.04 -7.32
CA GLY A 100 -9.85 19.28 -6.57
C GLY A 100 -10.28 19.18 -5.10
N ASP A 101 -11.22 18.30 -4.77
CA ASP A 101 -11.73 18.14 -3.39
C ASP A 101 -10.69 17.48 -2.48
N PHE A 102 -9.81 16.63 -3.01
CA PHE A 102 -8.71 16.02 -2.23
C PHE A 102 -7.77 17.08 -1.68
N GLY A 103 -7.36 18.03 -2.53
CA GLY A 103 -6.46 19.09 -2.11
C GLY A 103 -7.08 20.01 -1.05
N GLN A 104 -8.36 20.35 -1.20
CA GLN A 104 -9.08 21.19 -0.23
C GLN A 104 -9.22 20.47 1.12
N ALA A 105 -9.64 19.21 1.12
CA ALA A 105 -9.75 18.41 2.33
C ALA A 105 -8.38 18.22 3.02
N ALA A 106 -7.33 17.91 2.25
CA ALA A 106 -5.97 17.77 2.75
C ALA A 106 -5.47 19.04 3.45
N MET A 107 -5.64 20.20 2.82
CA MET A 107 -5.19 21.48 3.39
C MET A 107 -5.89 21.81 4.70
N LYS A 108 -7.19 21.50 4.83
CA LYS A 108 -7.93 21.71 6.07
C LYS A 108 -7.35 20.88 7.21
N VAL A 109 -7.14 19.56 6.98
CA VAL A 109 -6.62 18.66 8.02
C VAL A 109 -5.14 18.95 8.33
N LEU A 110 -4.34 19.33 7.33
CA LEU A 110 -2.95 19.75 7.55
C LEU A 110 -2.86 20.96 8.49
N ALA A 111 -3.79 21.92 8.40
CA ALA A 111 -3.82 23.09 9.27
C ALA A 111 -4.04 22.73 10.75
N ASP A 112 -4.70 21.61 11.04
CA ASP A 112 -4.93 21.11 12.39
C ASP A 112 -3.73 20.30 12.93
N ASN A 113 -2.89 19.74 12.04
CA ASN A 113 -1.80 18.81 12.40
C ASN A 113 -0.40 19.43 12.36
N VAL A 114 -0.18 20.48 11.57
CA VAL A 114 1.15 21.09 11.41
C VAL A 114 1.10 22.61 11.46
N SER A 115 2.21 23.24 11.86
CA SER A 115 2.26 24.70 11.99
C SER A 115 2.09 25.42 10.64
N PRO A 116 1.56 26.66 10.63
CA PRO A 116 1.47 27.48 9.41
C PRO A 116 2.84 27.66 8.70
N ALA A 117 3.92 27.78 9.47
CA ALA A 117 5.28 27.86 8.93
C ALA A 117 5.67 26.58 8.17
N THR A 118 5.29 25.40 8.71
CA THR A 118 5.51 24.11 8.04
C THR A 118 4.70 24.02 6.75
N ILE A 119 3.42 24.40 6.77
CA ILE A 119 2.58 24.44 5.56
C ILE A 119 3.21 25.33 4.50
N THR A 120 3.65 26.54 4.87
CA THR A 120 4.30 27.48 3.93
C THR A 120 5.54 26.87 3.32
N ARG A 121 6.41 26.23 4.11
CA ARG A 121 7.63 25.57 3.63
C ARG A 121 7.33 24.40 2.69
N LEU A 122 6.29 23.62 3.00
CA LEU A 122 5.91 22.43 2.25
C LEU A 122 5.02 22.72 1.04
N LYS A 123 4.49 23.95 0.91
CA LYS A 123 3.49 24.33 -0.10
C LYS A 123 3.85 23.86 -1.52
N PRO A 124 5.07 24.06 -2.05
CA PRO A 124 5.40 23.62 -3.41
C PRO A 124 5.25 22.09 -3.59
N ARG A 125 5.63 21.32 -2.58
CA ARG A 125 5.55 19.84 -2.59
C ARG A 125 4.12 19.35 -2.39
N ILE A 126 3.32 20.02 -1.56
CA ILE A 126 1.89 19.76 -1.41
C ILE A 126 1.18 19.99 -2.74
N GLU A 127 1.43 21.12 -3.40
CA GLU A 127 0.85 21.44 -4.70
C GLU A 127 1.34 20.47 -5.79
N GLN A 128 2.60 20.01 -5.72
CA GLN A 128 3.12 18.98 -6.62
C GLN A 128 2.29 17.69 -6.50
N LEU A 129 2.01 17.22 -5.28
CA LEU A 129 1.20 16.02 -5.07
C LEU A 129 -0.25 16.27 -5.50
N HIS A 130 -0.82 17.42 -5.18
CA HIS A 130 -2.21 17.73 -5.53
C HIS A 130 -2.46 17.76 -7.04
N ARG A 131 -1.46 18.12 -7.86
CA ARG A 131 -1.56 18.04 -9.33
C ARG A 131 -1.58 16.62 -9.88
N LEU A 132 -1.22 15.62 -9.07
CA LEU A 132 -1.24 14.20 -9.45
C LEU A 132 -2.58 13.52 -9.18
N TYR A 133 -3.47 14.17 -8.41
CA TYR A 133 -4.80 13.64 -8.18
C TYR A 133 -5.67 13.66 -9.43
N GLN A 134 -6.47 12.63 -9.57
CA GLN A 134 -7.50 12.43 -10.59
C GLN A 134 -8.84 12.21 -9.90
N ASP A 135 -9.93 12.40 -10.62
CA ASP A 135 -11.27 12.04 -10.13
C ASP A 135 -11.32 10.55 -9.83
N VAL A 136 -11.96 10.20 -8.72
CA VAL A 136 -12.21 8.80 -8.35
C VAL A 136 -13.68 8.46 -8.49
N LYS A 137 -13.95 7.21 -8.78
CA LYS A 137 -15.26 6.57 -8.76
C LYS A 137 -15.25 5.38 -7.80
N PRO A 138 -16.41 4.80 -7.44
CA PRO A 138 -16.46 3.61 -6.61
C PRO A 138 -15.58 2.48 -7.17
N GLY A 139 -14.74 1.90 -6.30
CA GLY A 139 -13.77 0.87 -6.63
C GLY A 139 -12.36 1.38 -6.97
N ASP A 140 -12.19 2.65 -7.30
CA ASP A 140 -10.85 3.21 -7.53
C ASP A 140 -10.02 3.25 -6.25
N ARG A 141 -8.69 3.20 -6.42
CA ARG A 141 -7.72 3.13 -5.31
C ARG A 141 -6.61 4.16 -5.47
N TYR A 142 -6.27 4.83 -4.36
CA TYR A 142 -5.01 5.53 -4.22
C TYR A 142 -4.08 4.78 -3.27
N GLY A 143 -2.79 4.74 -3.62
CA GLY A 143 -1.71 4.29 -2.75
C GLY A 143 -0.69 5.40 -2.55
N LEU A 144 -0.33 5.67 -1.30
CA LEU A 144 0.78 6.55 -0.91
C LEU A 144 1.86 5.68 -0.28
N THR A 145 3.03 5.58 -0.89
CA THR A 145 4.14 4.76 -0.38
C THR A 145 5.33 5.66 -0.09
N TYR A 146 5.71 5.78 1.17
CA TYR A 146 6.91 6.50 1.57
C TYR A 146 8.07 5.54 1.82
N LEU A 147 9.20 5.84 1.21
CA LEU A 147 10.48 5.18 1.47
C LEU A 147 11.53 6.24 1.84
N PRO A 148 12.25 6.09 2.97
CA PRO A 148 13.35 6.97 3.34
C PRO A 148 14.38 7.14 2.21
N GLY A 149 14.81 8.36 1.96
CA GLY A 149 15.76 8.69 0.91
C GLY A 149 15.19 8.68 -0.52
N VAL A 150 13.95 8.23 -0.73
CA VAL A 150 13.27 8.22 -2.04
C VAL A 150 12.15 9.26 -2.09
N GLY A 151 11.28 9.28 -1.06
CA GLY A 151 10.11 10.16 -1.00
C GLY A 151 8.78 9.41 -0.95
N THR A 152 7.70 10.16 -1.12
CA THR A 152 6.32 9.65 -1.13
C THR A 152 5.85 9.45 -2.57
N GLU A 153 5.74 8.20 -2.99
CA GLU A 153 5.11 7.82 -4.25
C GLU A 153 3.58 7.90 -4.11
N ILE A 154 2.92 8.48 -5.11
CA ILE A 154 1.47 8.37 -5.29
C ILE A 154 1.17 7.46 -6.48
N ALA A 155 0.29 6.49 -6.28
CA ALA A 155 -0.22 5.58 -7.30
C ALA A 155 -1.74 5.63 -7.36
N PHE A 156 -2.32 5.56 -8.55
CA PHE A 156 -3.74 5.47 -8.82
C PHE A 156 -4.05 4.16 -9.54
N ASN A 157 -4.91 3.33 -8.98
CA ASN A 157 -5.24 1.99 -9.49
C ASN A 157 -4.01 1.14 -9.79
N GLY A 158 -2.98 1.24 -8.94
CA GLY A 158 -1.71 0.52 -9.09
C GLY A 158 -0.70 1.19 -10.03
N GLU A 159 -1.10 2.20 -10.82
CA GLU A 159 -0.20 2.95 -11.69
C GLU A 159 0.45 4.11 -10.94
N ARG A 160 1.79 4.18 -10.94
CA ARG A 160 2.53 5.29 -10.35
C ARG A 160 2.28 6.59 -11.10
N LYS A 161 1.86 7.65 -10.39
CA LYS A 161 1.63 8.98 -10.94
C LYS A 161 2.80 9.94 -10.70
N GLY A 162 3.53 9.77 -9.60
CA GLY A 162 4.69 10.60 -9.30
C GLY A 162 5.29 10.30 -7.93
N ILE A 163 6.35 11.04 -7.60
CA ILE A 163 7.03 11.01 -6.29
C ILE A 163 7.22 12.44 -5.81
N VAL A 164 7.00 12.64 -4.51
CA VAL A 164 7.31 13.88 -3.79
C VAL A 164 8.35 13.58 -2.72
N GLU A 165 9.49 14.25 -2.80
CA GLU A 165 10.63 14.01 -1.91
C GLU A 165 10.42 14.64 -0.52
N GLY A 166 11.17 14.12 0.46
CA GLY A 166 11.34 14.67 1.80
C GLY A 166 10.59 13.93 2.89
N ALA A 167 11.32 13.58 3.96
CA ALA A 167 10.78 12.96 5.17
C ALA A 167 9.81 13.91 5.89
N ASP A 168 10.11 15.21 5.91
CA ASP A 168 9.25 16.25 6.47
C ASP A 168 7.92 16.39 5.73
N PHE A 169 7.94 16.24 4.40
CA PHE A 169 6.72 16.19 3.60
C PHE A 169 5.92 14.92 3.93
N ALA A 170 6.56 13.75 3.97
CA ALA A 170 5.89 12.51 4.30
C ALA A 170 5.24 12.56 5.68
N ALA A 171 5.97 13.02 6.71
CA ALA A 171 5.43 13.18 8.06
C ALA A 171 4.19 14.06 8.08
N ALA A 172 4.25 15.23 7.46
CA ALA A 172 3.12 16.15 7.38
C ALA A 172 1.95 15.56 6.59
N TYR A 173 2.19 14.95 5.42
CA TYR A 173 1.10 14.50 4.56
C TYR A 173 0.40 13.25 5.11
N PHE A 174 1.14 12.30 5.69
CA PHE A 174 0.54 11.14 6.36
C PHE A 174 -0.19 11.51 7.65
N SER A 175 0.09 12.67 8.27
CA SER A 175 -0.65 13.14 9.44
C SER A 175 -2.13 13.39 9.15
N ILE A 176 -2.52 13.58 7.88
CA ILE A 176 -3.92 13.69 7.47
C ILE A 176 -4.76 12.49 7.95
N TRP A 177 -4.17 11.30 7.96
CA TRP A 177 -4.84 10.06 8.39
C TRP A 177 -4.36 9.54 9.73
N LEU A 178 -3.09 9.81 10.09
CA LEU A 178 -2.38 9.15 11.20
C LEU A 178 -1.91 10.14 12.27
N GLY A 179 -2.16 11.43 12.07
CA GLY A 179 -1.78 12.50 12.99
C GLY A 179 -2.69 12.61 14.21
N PRO A 180 -2.40 13.58 15.13
CA PRO A 180 -3.22 13.83 16.31
C PRO A 180 -4.68 14.16 15.97
N ASP A 181 -4.90 14.98 14.93
CA ASP A 181 -6.22 15.42 14.47
C ASP A 181 -6.49 14.89 13.06
N PRO A 182 -6.81 13.57 12.92
CA PRO A 182 -6.94 12.96 11.61
C PRO A 182 -8.25 13.32 10.92
N ILE A 183 -8.31 13.15 9.61
CA ILE A 183 -9.54 13.35 8.83
C ILE A 183 -10.71 12.46 9.32
N ASN A 184 -10.41 11.34 9.96
CA ASN A 184 -11.41 10.43 10.53
C ASN A 184 -10.78 9.55 11.62
N GLU A 185 -11.20 9.72 12.88
CA GLU A 185 -10.64 9.01 14.04
C GLU A 185 -10.87 7.49 13.95
N ALA A 186 -12.08 7.05 13.61
CA ALA A 186 -12.39 5.62 13.51
C ALA A 186 -11.56 4.91 12.42
N LEU A 187 -11.27 5.61 11.33
CA LEU A 187 -10.33 5.12 10.33
C LEU A 187 -8.93 4.95 10.91
N LYS A 188 -8.41 6.00 11.59
CA LYS A 188 -7.07 5.96 12.22
C LYS A 188 -6.96 4.82 13.23
N GLU A 189 -7.93 4.69 14.11
CA GLU A 189 -7.98 3.58 15.08
C GLU A 189 -7.85 2.23 14.38
N GLY A 190 -8.63 2.00 13.32
CA GLY A 190 -8.57 0.77 12.52
C GLY A 190 -7.24 0.55 11.82
N LEU A 191 -6.62 1.60 11.27
CA LEU A 191 -5.32 1.54 10.60
C LEU A 191 -4.17 1.24 11.57
N MET A 192 -4.24 1.77 12.78
CA MET A 192 -3.21 1.62 13.81
C MET A 192 -3.33 0.32 14.61
N HIS A 193 -4.52 -0.28 14.62
CA HIS A 193 -4.77 -1.52 15.35
C HIS A 193 -4.06 -2.68 14.67
N ARG A 194 -3.09 -3.29 15.36
CA ARG A 194 -2.45 -4.51 14.87
C ARG A 194 -3.47 -5.65 14.91
N ARG A 195 -3.78 -6.23 13.76
CA ARG A 195 -4.52 -7.48 13.74
C ARG A 195 -3.59 -8.57 14.26
N GLU A 196 -3.95 -9.16 15.39
CA GLU A 196 -3.34 -10.41 15.82
C GLU A 196 -3.58 -11.42 14.70
N GLY A 197 -2.49 -11.99 14.19
CA GLY A 197 -2.56 -12.90 13.06
C GLY A 197 -3.45 -14.11 13.39
N GLY A 198 -4.39 -14.41 12.48
CA GLY A 198 -5.07 -15.70 12.48
C GLY A 198 -4.13 -16.81 12.02
#